data_276bf33eb471cfb1c56be3ad00104c23
#
_entry.id   276bf33eb471cfb1c56be3ad00104c23
#
_cell.length_a   1.000
_cell.length_b   1.000
_cell.length_c   1.000
_cell.angle_alpha   90.00
_cell.angle_beta   90.00
_cell.angle_gamma   90.00
#
_symmetry.space_group_name_H-M   'P 1'
#
loop_
_entity.id
_entity.type
_entity.pdbx_description
1 polymer ?
#
loop_
_entity_poly.entity_id
_entity_poly.type
_entity_poly.pdbx_seq_one_letter_code
_entity_poly.pdbx_strand_id
1 'polypeptide(L)'
;MFYTYVMNTHVTFIKVLKWLFFSLLVTLNYSVNALQIGDKAPNFKASTSQGDIDFYEWSDKQWVILFSHPGDFTPVCTTELATAAILQPEFKKRGVKLIGLSGDSLEDHIEWIPHINRFKNELIKKDNLINNLIQSDEETDVNYPIIADESLEIAAQYDMYHPLAYPNANSLGSPLKETIRSVFVIDNNKKIKTILVYPKNIGRNFDEILRIVDALQISAKHMVSTPANWQPGDDVIVSNDIPLEDIHDKYDTKKVNFFEDYLKFIDQPEFFEGSERGKNRAKGKFK
;
A
#
# COMPACT_ATOMS: atom_id res chain seq x y z
N MET A 1 -46.19 -10.72 -54.45
CA MET A 1 -45.99 -9.62 -53.50
C MET A 1 -45.87 -10.04 -52.02
N PHE A 2 -46.47 -11.12 -51.57
CA PHE A 2 -46.39 -11.61 -50.19
C PHE A 2 -45.03 -12.27 -49.82
N TYR A 3 -44.38 -12.97 -50.76
CA TYR A 3 -43.11 -13.69 -50.51
C TYR A 3 -41.92 -12.80 -50.28
N THR A 4 -41.87 -11.63 -50.89
CA THR A 4 -40.77 -10.64 -50.72
C THR A 4 -40.85 -9.91 -49.38
N TYR A 5 -42.01 -9.77 -48.80
CA TYR A 5 -42.20 -9.11 -47.50
C TYR A 5 -41.77 -10.02 -46.32
N VAL A 6 -42.02 -11.30 -46.41
CA VAL A 6 -41.65 -12.28 -45.38
C VAL A 6 -40.13 -12.49 -45.35
N MET A 7 -39.46 -12.52 -46.51
CA MET A 7 -37.97 -12.63 -46.52
C MET A 7 -37.26 -11.40 -45.99
N ASN A 8 -37.79 -10.21 -46.18
CA ASN A 8 -37.17 -8.99 -45.64
C ASN A 8 -37.28 -8.88 -44.12
N THR A 9 -38.41 -9.34 -43.55
CA THR A 9 -38.57 -9.34 -42.09
C THR A 9 -37.66 -10.35 -41.40
N HIS A 10 -37.42 -11.53 -41.99
CA HIS A 10 -36.47 -12.53 -41.43
C HIS A 10 -35.03 -12.04 -41.47
N VAL A 11 -34.59 -11.37 -42.54
CA VAL A 11 -33.23 -10.82 -42.65
C VAL A 11 -33.01 -9.69 -41.63
N THR A 12 -34.02 -8.85 -41.40
CA THR A 12 -33.97 -7.78 -40.44
C THR A 12 -33.93 -8.33 -39.01
N PHE A 13 -34.75 -9.35 -38.70
CA PHE A 13 -34.76 -9.99 -37.40
C PHE A 13 -33.42 -10.67 -37.06
N ILE A 14 -32.80 -11.38 -38.00
CA ILE A 14 -31.49 -12.01 -37.84
C ILE A 14 -30.39 -10.96 -37.60
N LYS A 15 -30.47 -9.82 -38.31
CA LYS A 15 -29.50 -8.71 -38.08
C LYS A 15 -29.64 -8.11 -36.69
N VAL A 16 -30.87 -7.86 -36.23
CA VAL A 16 -31.15 -7.33 -34.88
C VAL A 16 -30.69 -8.33 -33.82
N LEU A 17 -30.93 -9.62 -33.99
CA LEU A 17 -30.52 -10.67 -33.07
C LEU A 17 -28.98 -10.76 -33.00
N LYS A 18 -28.27 -10.64 -34.14
CA LYS A 18 -26.80 -10.59 -34.18
C LYS A 18 -26.24 -9.36 -33.48
N TRP A 19 -26.87 -8.19 -33.62
CA TRP A 19 -26.48 -6.98 -32.94
C TRP A 19 -26.70 -7.06 -31.42
N LEU A 20 -27.82 -7.65 -30.99
CA LEU A 20 -28.11 -7.90 -29.58
C LEU A 20 -27.13 -8.90 -28.97
N PHE A 21 -26.79 -9.97 -29.70
CA PHE A 21 -25.79 -10.95 -29.27
C PHE A 21 -24.39 -10.38 -29.21
N PHE A 22 -24.01 -9.52 -30.17
CA PHE A 22 -22.72 -8.81 -30.18
C PHE A 22 -22.63 -7.78 -29.04
N SER A 23 -23.71 -7.03 -28.78
CA SER A 23 -23.77 -6.11 -27.63
C SER A 23 -23.70 -6.84 -26.30
N LEU A 24 -24.35 -8.01 -26.16
CA LEU A 24 -24.30 -8.84 -24.96
C LEU A 24 -22.90 -9.46 -24.74
N LEU A 25 -22.20 -9.85 -25.81
CA LEU A 25 -20.83 -10.35 -25.74
C LEU A 25 -19.83 -9.24 -25.35
N VAL A 26 -20.05 -8.00 -25.78
CA VAL A 26 -19.21 -6.86 -25.40
C VAL A 26 -19.42 -6.46 -23.94
N THR A 27 -20.63 -6.60 -23.41
CA THR A 27 -20.92 -6.28 -21.99
C THR A 27 -20.43 -7.34 -21.00
N LEU A 28 -20.18 -8.58 -21.46
CA LEU A 28 -19.73 -9.69 -20.60
C LEU A 28 -18.23 -9.69 -20.29
N ASN A 29 -17.45 -8.80 -20.90
CA ASN A 29 -15.99 -8.77 -20.72
C ASN A 29 -15.45 -7.64 -19.86
N TYR A 30 -16.28 -6.83 -19.22
CA TYR A 30 -15.83 -5.90 -18.20
C TYR A 30 -15.85 -6.59 -16.82
N SER A 31 -14.96 -7.56 -16.64
CA SER A 31 -14.54 -7.94 -15.29
C SER A 31 -13.65 -6.81 -14.77
N VAL A 32 -14.22 -5.88 -14.04
CA VAL A 32 -13.42 -4.99 -13.20
C VAL A 32 -12.85 -5.87 -12.09
N ASN A 33 -11.67 -6.42 -12.33
CA ASN A 33 -10.97 -7.15 -11.28
C ASN A 33 -10.32 -6.12 -10.36
N ALA A 34 -10.77 -6.08 -9.12
CA ALA A 34 -10.08 -5.36 -8.06
C ALA A 34 -8.62 -5.85 -7.96
N LEU A 35 -7.71 -4.93 -7.69
CA LEU A 35 -6.30 -5.27 -7.51
C LEU A 35 -6.11 -6.25 -6.35
N GLN A 36 -5.26 -7.25 -6.57
CA GLN A 36 -4.99 -8.31 -5.62
C GLN A 36 -3.50 -8.36 -5.25
N ILE A 37 -3.20 -9.04 -4.16
CA ILE A 37 -1.81 -9.37 -3.79
C ILE A 37 -1.20 -10.25 -4.88
N GLY A 38 -0.02 -9.85 -5.38
CA GLY A 38 0.69 -10.50 -6.49
C GLY A 38 0.48 -9.80 -7.83
N ASP A 39 -0.54 -8.96 -7.99
CA ASP A 39 -0.72 -8.18 -9.20
C ASP A 39 0.39 -7.16 -9.39
N LYS A 40 0.61 -6.77 -10.63
CA LYS A 40 1.50 -5.67 -10.95
C LYS A 40 0.78 -4.35 -10.66
N ALA A 41 1.35 -3.52 -9.81
CA ALA A 41 0.83 -2.18 -9.53
C ALA A 41 0.71 -1.37 -10.83
N PRO A 42 -0.43 -0.75 -11.15
CA PRO A 42 -0.59 0.09 -12.33
C PRO A 42 0.44 1.22 -12.36
N ASN A 43 1.00 1.51 -13.55
CA ASN A 43 1.79 2.71 -13.74
C ASN A 43 0.88 3.92 -13.94
N PHE A 44 1.34 5.09 -13.53
CA PHE A 44 0.63 6.35 -13.73
C PHE A 44 1.62 7.52 -13.85
N LYS A 45 1.14 8.63 -14.39
CA LYS A 45 1.80 9.93 -14.32
C LYS A 45 0.96 10.87 -13.48
N ALA A 46 1.60 11.65 -12.64
CA ALA A 46 0.91 12.52 -11.71
C ALA A 46 1.69 13.78 -11.41
N SER A 47 0.96 14.88 -11.18
CA SER A 47 1.49 16.07 -10.51
C SER A 47 1.47 15.83 -9.00
N THR A 48 2.57 16.16 -8.34
CA THR A 48 2.72 15.97 -6.90
C THR A 48 3.29 17.22 -6.24
N SER A 49 3.20 17.27 -4.92
CA SER A 49 3.82 18.36 -4.12
C SER A 49 5.33 18.51 -4.31
N GLN A 50 5.99 17.56 -5.00
CA GLN A 50 7.43 17.58 -5.29
C GLN A 50 7.73 17.57 -6.80
N GLY A 51 6.75 17.96 -7.64
CA GLY A 51 6.85 17.96 -9.10
C GLY A 51 6.20 16.76 -9.75
N ASP A 52 6.23 16.72 -11.08
CA ASP A 52 5.60 15.66 -11.86
C ASP A 52 6.42 14.37 -11.82
N ILE A 53 5.73 13.23 -11.74
CA ILE A 53 6.36 11.92 -11.71
C ILE A 53 5.73 10.97 -12.74
N ASP A 54 6.54 10.04 -13.26
CA ASP A 54 6.11 8.73 -13.74
C ASP A 54 6.38 7.72 -12.63
N PHE A 55 5.37 7.03 -12.15
CA PHE A 55 5.46 6.20 -10.95
C PHE A 55 6.53 5.12 -11.05
N TYR A 56 6.66 4.47 -12.22
CA TYR A 56 7.66 3.42 -12.39
C TYR A 56 9.09 3.99 -12.43
N GLU A 57 9.30 5.11 -13.09
CA GLU A 57 10.59 5.80 -13.13
C GLU A 57 10.94 6.35 -11.76
N TRP A 58 10.00 7.06 -11.11
CA TRP A 58 10.20 7.64 -9.79
C TRP A 58 10.51 6.58 -8.73
N SER A 59 9.78 5.46 -8.73
CA SER A 59 9.99 4.39 -7.75
C SER A 59 11.25 3.58 -8.00
N ASP A 60 11.81 3.62 -9.22
CA ASP A 60 12.99 2.85 -9.63
C ASP A 60 12.95 1.41 -9.12
N LYS A 61 13.98 0.95 -8.45
CA LYS A 61 14.07 -0.40 -7.83
C LYS A 61 13.76 -0.40 -6.33
N GLN A 62 13.12 0.63 -5.82
CA GLN A 62 12.77 0.72 -4.41
C GLN A 62 11.37 0.16 -4.14
N TRP A 63 11.15 -0.27 -2.92
CA TRP A 63 9.82 -0.55 -2.40
C TRP A 63 9.05 0.76 -2.25
N VAL A 64 7.72 0.69 -2.34
CA VAL A 64 6.85 1.87 -2.22
C VAL A 64 5.69 1.58 -1.28
N ILE A 65 5.39 2.54 -0.43
CA ILE A 65 4.12 2.66 0.28
C ILE A 65 3.31 3.75 -0.42
N LEU A 66 2.34 3.34 -1.23
CA LEU A 66 1.34 4.23 -1.81
C LEU A 66 0.13 4.25 -0.88
N PHE A 67 -0.22 5.41 -0.34
CA PHE A 67 -1.34 5.54 0.57
C PHE A 67 -2.25 6.72 0.23
N SER A 68 -3.56 6.47 0.22
CA SER A 68 -4.56 7.52 0.00
C SER A 68 -5.11 8.07 1.31
N HIS A 69 -5.58 9.30 1.29
CA HIS A 69 -6.27 9.95 2.40
C HIS A 69 -7.51 10.72 1.89
N PRO A 70 -8.60 10.80 2.68
CA PRO A 70 -9.87 11.34 2.22
C PRO A 70 -9.85 12.81 1.81
N GLY A 71 -9.00 13.62 2.40
CA GLY A 71 -8.91 15.04 2.04
C GLY A 71 -7.98 15.85 2.93
N ASP A 72 -7.45 16.91 2.36
CA ASP A 72 -6.57 17.87 3.02
C ASP A 72 -7.28 18.64 4.12
N PHE A 73 -6.53 19.29 5.00
CA PHE A 73 -7.01 20.08 6.14
C PHE A 73 -7.99 19.34 7.07
N THR A 74 -7.96 17.99 7.07
CA THR A 74 -8.80 17.18 7.95
C THR A 74 -8.00 16.64 9.14
N PRO A 75 -8.64 16.47 10.32
CA PRO A 75 -7.92 16.14 11.56
C PRO A 75 -7.16 14.82 11.49
N VAL A 76 -7.84 13.74 11.06
CA VAL A 76 -7.22 12.40 11.01
C VAL A 76 -6.09 12.35 9.97
N CYS A 77 -6.30 12.95 8.79
CA CYS A 77 -5.26 12.98 7.74
C CYS A 77 -4.02 13.75 8.21
N THR A 78 -4.20 14.89 8.91
CA THR A 78 -3.09 15.64 9.49
C THR A 78 -2.25 14.79 10.44
N THR A 79 -2.91 14.01 11.31
CA THR A 79 -2.19 13.10 12.22
C THR A 79 -1.44 12.00 11.49
N GLU A 80 -2.04 11.43 10.45
CA GLU A 80 -1.44 10.37 9.64
C GLU A 80 -0.21 10.84 8.87
N LEU A 81 -0.33 11.97 8.15
CA LEU A 81 0.77 12.49 7.35
C LEU A 81 1.92 12.97 8.23
N ALA A 82 1.63 13.55 9.39
CA ALA A 82 2.63 13.90 10.40
C ALA A 82 3.38 12.65 10.92
N THR A 83 2.64 11.57 11.24
CA THR A 83 3.25 10.30 11.67
C THR A 83 4.09 9.66 10.58
N ALA A 84 3.61 9.66 9.33
CA ALA A 84 4.36 9.18 8.17
C ALA A 84 5.66 9.98 7.99
N ALA A 85 5.64 11.29 8.18
CA ALA A 85 6.83 12.14 8.10
C ALA A 85 7.84 11.81 9.21
N ILE A 86 7.39 11.59 10.44
CA ILE A 86 8.24 11.14 11.56
C ILE A 86 8.92 9.81 11.24
N LEU A 87 8.20 8.89 10.61
CA LEU A 87 8.70 7.55 10.29
C LEU A 87 9.41 7.45 8.93
N GLN A 88 9.41 8.52 8.15
CA GLN A 88 10.04 8.53 6.83
C GLN A 88 11.51 8.10 6.84
N PRO A 89 12.37 8.52 7.79
CA PRO A 89 13.74 8.02 7.88
C PRO A 89 13.80 6.50 8.07
N GLU A 90 12.89 5.93 8.85
CA GLU A 90 12.82 4.49 9.07
C GLU A 90 12.42 3.72 7.80
N PHE A 91 11.47 4.25 7.01
CA PHE A 91 11.15 3.70 5.70
C PHE A 91 12.33 3.81 4.74
N LYS A 92 13.01 4.96 4.71
CA LYS A 92 14.19 5.19 3.87
C LYS A 92 15.34 4.23 4.19
N LYS A 93 15.63 3.96 5.47
CA LYS A 93 16.62 2.96 5.91
C LYS A 93 16.34 1.56 5.34
N ARG A 94 15.09 1.25 5.02
CA ARG A 94 14.62 -0.02 4.43
C ARG A 94 14.52 0.01 2.91
N GLY A 95 14.99 1.09 2.27
CA GLY A 95 14.85 1.27 0.81
C GLY A 95 13.40 1.42 0.36
N VAL A 96 12.56 2.04 1.20
CA VAL A 96 11.13 2.25 0.93
C VAL A 96 10.86 3.72 0.71
N LYS A 97 10.19 4.06 -0.38
CA LYS A 97 9.63 5.38 -0.67
C LYS A 97 8.19 5.48 -0.18
N LEU A 98 7.84 6.62 0.38
CA LEU A 98 6.44 6.97 0.70
C LEU A 98 5.87 7.86 -0.39
N ILE A 99 4.59 7.70 -0.69
CA ILE A 99 3.84 8.58 -1.58
C ILE A 99 2.37 8.64 -1.13
N GLY A 100 1.87 9.85 -0.87
CA GLY A 100 0.48 10.12 -0.53
C GLY A 100 -0.37 10.36 -1.78
N LEU A 101 -1.71 10.26 -1.64
CA LEU A 101 -2.67 10.56 -2.69
C LEU A 101 -3.99 11.04 -2.10
N SER A 102 -4.56 12.09 -2.67
CA SER A 102 -5.97 12.45 -2.47
C SER A 102 -6.57 13.10 -3.71
N GLY A 103 -7.88 13.38 -3.67
CA GLY A 103 -8.59 14.10 -4.71
C GLY A 103 -8.50 15.62 -4.61
N ASP A 104 -7.70 16.16 -3.67
CA ASP A 104 -7.49 17.59 -3.51
C ASP A 104 -6.52 18.14 -4.56
N SER A 105 -6.50 19.46 -4.71
CA SER A 105 -5.64 20.14 -5.68
C SER A 105 -4.17 20.15 -5.24
N LEU A 106 -3.28 20.37 -6.20
CA LEU A 106 -1.86 20.57 -5.90
C LEU A 106 -1.63 21.80 -5.00
N GLU A 107 -2.40 22.84 -5.18
CA GLU A 107 -2.34 24.07 -4.39
C GLU A 107 -2.70 23.79 -2.92
N ASP A 108 -3.78 23.02 -2.69
CA ASP A 108 -4.18 22.59 -1.34
C ASP A 108 -3.07 21.79 -0.65
N HIS A 109 -2.44 20.84 -1.34
CA HIS A 109 -1.32 20.05 -0.78
C HIS A 109 -0.16 20.94 -0.36
N ILE A 110 0.25 21.89 -1.22
CA ILE A 110 1.36 22.81 -0.94
C ILE A 110 1.04 23.70 0.26
N GLU A 111 -0.19 24.21 0.34
CA GLU A 111 -0.64 25.05 1.46
C GLU A 111 -0.74 24.25 2.77
N TRP A 112 -1.13 22.96 2.69
CA TRP A 112 -1.34 22.14 3.88
C TRP A 112 -0.06 21.56 4.49
N ILE A 113 1.00 21.26 3.72
CA ILE A 113 2.27 20.71 4.22
C ILE A 113 2.83 21.47 5.43
N PRO A 114 2.89 22.82 5.46
CA PRO A 114 3.33 23.56 6.64
C PRO A 114 2.48 23.30 7.90
N HIS A 115 1.18 23.04 7.75
CA HIS A 115 0.31 22.70 8.86
C HIS A 115 0.62 21.30 9.42
N ILE A 116 0.86 20.33 8.53
CA ILE A 116 1.28 18.97 8.91
C ILE A 116 2.59 19.04 9.70
N ASN A 117 3.58 19.77 9.19
CA ASN A 117 4.90 19.91 9.83
C ASN A 117 4.81 20.59 11.19
N ARG A 118 3.93 21.59 11.34
CA ARG A 118 3.66 22.23 12.64
C ARG A 118 3.08 21.23 13.64
N PHE A 119 2.07 20.47 13.24
CA PHE A 119 1.47 19.44 14.09
C PHE A 119 2.47 18.33 14.46
N LYS A 120 3.27 17.86 13.49
CA LYS A 120 4.37 16.91 13.71
C LYS A 120 5.33 17.40 14.79
N ASN A 121 5.74 18.68 14.73
CA ASN A 121 6.66 19.26 15.72
C ASN A 121 6.05 19.25 17.13
N GLU A 122 4.73 19.45 17.26
CA GLU A 122 4.04 19.32 18.54
C GLU A 122 3.98 17.87 19.05
N LEU A 123 3.83 16.87 18.14
CA LEU A 123 3.90 15.46 18.52
C LEU A 123 5.28 15.08 19.06
N ILE A 124 6.35 15.50 18.36
CA ILE A 124 7.73 15.23 18.78
C ILE A 124 8.03 15.81 20.16
N LYS A 125 7.57 17.05 20.44
CA LYS A 125 7.76 17.70 21.74
C LYS A 125 7.03 17.00 22.89
N LYS A 126 5.86 16.39 22.62
CA LYS A 126 5.01 15.75 23.63
C LYS A 126 5.43 14.32 23.95
N ASP A 127 6.05 13.64 23.02
CA ASP A 127 6.41 12.23 23.16
C ASP A 127 7.94 12.06 23.21
N ASN A 128 8.45 11.83 24.43
CA ASN A 128 9.87 11.59 24.65
C ASN A 128 10.39 10.35 23.91
N LEU A 129 9.55 9.35 23.62
CA LEU A 129 9.94 8.17 22.86
C LEU A 129 10.17 8.54 21.40
N ILE A 130 9.27 9.33 20.82
CA ILE A 130 9.42 9.85 19.45
C ILE A 130 10.66 10.74 19.36
N ASN A 131 10.84 11.64 20.33
CA ASN A 131 12.00 12.53 20.38
C ASN A 131 13.33 11.77 20.46
N ASN A 132 13.38 10.68 21.19
CA ASN A 132 14.58 9.82 21.29
C ASN A 132 14.79 8.91 20.06
N LEU A 133 13.78 8.71 19.24
CA LEU A 133 13.88 7.91 18.00
C LEU A 133 14.40 8.73 16.83
N ILE A 134 14.21 10.05 16.87
CA ILE A 134 14.68 10.97 15.84
C ILE A 134 16.11 11.32 16.18
N GLN A 135 17.07 10.90 15.35
CA GLN A 135 18.44 11.38 15.44
C GLN A 135 18.44 12.87 15.09
N SER A 136 19.24 13.66 15.81
CA SER A 136 19.26 15.13 15.72
C SER A 136 19.45 15.71 14.30
N ASP A 137 19.94 14.89 13.36
CA ASP A 137 20.23 15.29 11.98
C ASP A 137 19.24 14.70 10.96
N GLU A 138 18.21 13.98 11.41
CA GLU A 138 17.21 13.40 10.51
C GLU A 138 16.13 14.44 10.15
N GLU A 139 15.97 14.68 8.85
CA GLU A 139 14.88 15.49 8.32
C GLU A 139 13.55 14.75 8.49
N THR A 140 12.70 15.28 9.35
CA THR A 140 11.37 14.71 9.62
C THR A 140 10.23 15.55 9.06
N ASP A 141 10.48 16.61 8.33
CA ASP A 141 9.45 17.34 7.58
C ASP A 141 8.88 16.44 6.47
N VAL A 142 7.64 16.72 6.06
CA VAL A 142 7.04 16.01 4.93
C VAL A 142 7.95 16.15 3.72
N ASN A 143 8.71 15.10 3.42
CA ASN A 143 9.65 15.02 2.32
C ASN A 143 9.37 13.77 1.46
N TYR A 144 8.10 13.51 1.25
CA TYR A 144 7.56 12.56 0.30
C TYR A 144 6.48 13.23 -0.56
N PRO A 145 6.33 12.86 -1.83
CA PRO A 145 5.33 13.46 -2.70
C PRO A 145 3.91 13.14 -2.26
N ILE A 146 2.99 14.10 -2.44
CA ILE A 146 1.55 13.92 -2.31
C ILE A 146 0.96 14.16 -3.70
N ILE A 147 0.24 13.18 -4.23
CA ILE A 147 -0.37 13.20 -5.56
C ILE A 147 -1.68 13.99 -5.51
N ALA A 148 -1.82 14.97 -6.41
CA ALA A 148 -3.06 15.67 -6.69
C ALA A 148 -3.86 14.90 -7.75
N ASP A 149 -4.72 13.99 -7.32
CA ASP A 149 -5.57 13.16 -8.21
C ASP A 149 -6.99 13.74 -8.31
N GLU A 150 -7.10 14.99 -8.74
CA GLU A 150 -8.37 15.71 -8.82
C GLU A 150 -9.43 15.02 -9.70
N SER A 151 -8.98 14.26 -10.69
CA SER A 151 -9.85 13.46 -11.57
C SER A 151 -10.24 12.12 -10.97
N LEU A 152 -9.58 11.68 -9.89
CA LEU A 152 -9.69 10.36 -9.26
C LEU A 152 -9.33 9.20 -10.21
N GLU A 153 -8.54 9.45 -11.26
CA GLU A 153 -8.14 8.43 -12.22
C GLU A 153 -7.16 7.42 -11.62
N ILE A 154 -6.21 7.90 -10.81
CA ILE A 154 -5.25 7.03 -10.11
C ILE A 154 -5.96 6.28 -8.99
N ALA A 155 -6.79 6.98 -8.22
CA ALA A 155 -7.64 6.36 -7.21
C ALA A 155 -8.53 5.26 -7.80
N ALA A 156 -9.02 5.44 -9.06
CA ALA A 156 -9.75 4.44 -9.80
C ALA A 156 -8.94 3.19 -10.10
N GLN A 157 -7.72 3.38 -10.61
CA GLN A 157 -6.84 2.28 -10.97
C GLN A 157 -6.46 1.41 -9.77
N TYR A 158 -6.48 2.00 -8.56
CA TYR A 158 -6.12 1.34 -7.31
C TYR A 158 -7.32 1.02 -6.40
N ASP A 159 -8.56 1.14 -6.88
CA ASP A 159 -9.79 0.94 -6.08
C ASP A 159 -9.80 1.75 -4.76
N MET A 160 -9.24 2.95 -4.78
CA MET A 160 -9.12 3.83 -3.62
C MET A 160 -10.31 4.76 -3.44
N TYR A 161 -11.48 4.40 -3.95
CA TYR A 161 -12.69 5.22 -3.85
C TYR A 161 -13.55 4.93 -2.64
N HIS A 162 -14.27 5.95 -2.21
CA HIS A 162 -15.53 5.73 -1.53
C HIS A 162 -16.60 5.28 -2.56
N PRO A 163 -17.47 4.31 -2.25
CA PRO A 163 -18.51 3.85 -3.19
C PRO A 163 -19.43 4.97 -3.71
N LEU A 164 -19.56 6.08 -2.99
CA LEU A 164 -20.34 7.26 -3.38
C LEU A 164 -19.55 8.30 -4.19
N ALA A 165 -18.25 8.10 -4.38
CA ALA A 165 -17.38 9.03 -5.12
C ALA A 165 -17.38 8.78 -6.65
N TYR A 166 -18.14 7.81 -7.13
CA TYR A 166 -18.21 7.51 -8.56
C TYR A 166 -18.72 8.72 -9.35
N PRO A 167 -18.03 9.14 -10.42
CA PRO A 167 -18.42 10.30 -11.24
C PRO A 167 -19.83 10.18 -11.86
N ASN A 168 -20.40 8.96 -11.88
CA ASN A 168 -21.71 8.64 -12.44
C ASN A 168 -22.75 8.24 -11.40
N ALA A 169 -22.47 8.33 -10.12
CA ALA A 169 -23.51 8.18 -9.12
C ALA A 169 -24.45 9.39 -9.21
N ASN A 170 -25.49 9.28 -10.04
CA ASN A 170 -26.58 10.25 -10.23
C ASN A 170 -27.41 10.40 -8.94
N SER A 171 -26.84 10.89 -7.89
CA SER A 171 -27.55 11.15 -6.64
C SER A 171 -27.06 12.44 -6.01
N LEU A 172 -27.89 13.47 -6.17
CA LEU A 172 -28.10 14.57 -5.23
C LEU A 172 -26.84 15.16 -4.60
N GLY A 173 -26.03 15.88 -5.35
CA GLY A 173 -24.90 16.64 -4.87
C GLY A 173 -23.64 16.40 -5.71
N SER A 174 -22.69 17.31 -5.62
CA SER A 174 -21.36 17.15 -6.24
C SER A 174 -20.75 15.82 -5.81
N PRO A 175 -20.13 15.05 -6.73
CA PRO A 175 -19.45 13.82 -6.36
C PRO A 175 -18.43 14.12 -5.25
N LEU A 176 -18.45 13.33 -4.18
CA LEU A 176 -17.44 13.43 -3.14
C LEU A 176 -16.10 13.05 -3.77
N LYS A 177 -15.19 13.98 -3.89
CA LYS A 177 -13.80 13.73 -4.35
C LYS A 177 -12.97 13.07 -3.24
N GLU A 178 -13.59 12.27 -2.40
CA GLU A 178 -12.92 11.63 -1.26
C GLU A 178 -12.44 10.24 -1.61
N THR A 179 -11.16 9.99 -1.41
CA THR A 179 -10.61 8.64 -1.40
C THR A 179 -10.82 7.96 -0.05
N ILE A 180 -10.75 6.63 -0.02
CA ILE A 180 -10.69 5.86 1.23
C ILE A 180 -9.24 5.81 1.74
N ARG A 181 -9.05 5.39 3.00
CA ARG A 181 -7.70 5.22 3.57
C ARG A 181 -7.10 3.88 3.16
N SER A 182 -6.61 3.78 1.93
CA SER A 182 -5.91 2.59 1.45
C SER A 182 -4.40 2.71 1.65
N VAL A 183 -3.74 1.56 1.77
CA VAL A 183 -2.28 1.43 1.74
C VAL A 183 -1.94 0.28 0.82
N PHE A 184 -1.09 0.52 -0.15
CA PHE A 184 -0.49 -0.50 -1.01
C PHE A 184 1.00 -0.60 -0.70
N VAL A 185 1.44 -1.77 -0.25
CA VAL A 185 2.85 -2.10 -0.13
C VAL A 185 3.28 -2.75 -1.45
N ILE A 186 4.15 -2.08 -2.17
CA ILE A 186 4.58 -2.46 -3.53
C ILE A 186 6.09 -2.77 -3.48
N ASP A 187 6.49 -3.94 -3.97
CA ASP A 187 7.89 -4.34 -3.98
C ASP A 187 8.69 -3.68 -5.12
N ASN A 188 10.00 -3.91 -5.13
CA ASN A 188 10.93 -3.39 -6.13
C ASN A 188 10.67 -3.93 -7.57
N ASN A 189 9.88 -5.00 -7.71
CA ASN A 189 9.41 -5.54 -9.00
C ASN A 189 8.03 -5.01 -9.39
N LYS A 190 7.53 -3.99 -8.67
CA LYS A 190 6.19 -3.42 -8.87
C LYS A 190 5.06 -4.40 -8.59
N LYS A 191 5.29 -5.39 -7.72
CA LYS A 191 4.25 -6.32 -7.28
C LYS A 191 3.60 -5.83 -5.99
N ILE A 192 2.28 -5.84 -5.95
CA ILE A 192 1.50 -5.57 -4.73
C ILE A 192 1.72 -6.73 -3.75
N LYS A 193 2.23 -6.42 -2.58
CA LYS A 193 2.54 -7.40 -1.54
C LYS A 193 1.52 -7.41 -0.41
N THR A 194 0.91 -6.26 -0.14
CA THR A 194 -0.12 -6.11 0.90
C THR A 194 -1.02 -4.95 0.55
N ILE A 195 -2.29 -5.07 0.89
CA ILE A 195 -3.30 -4.03 0.78
C ILE A 195 -3.98 -3.89 2.15
N LEU A 196 -4.02 -2.67 2.69
CA LEU A 196 -4.74 -2.34 3.91
C LEU A 196 -5.80 -1.28 3.58
N VAL A 197 -6.99 -1.43 4.13
CA VAL A 197 -8.10 -0.48 3.92
C VAL A 197 -8.74 -0.14 5.26
N TYR A 198 -8.88 1.14 5.52
CA TYR A 198 -9.43 1.68 6.76
C TYR A 198 -10.61 2.60 6.48
N PRO A 199 -11.63 2.64 7.35
CA PRO A 199 -12.72 3.58 7.24
C PRO A 199 -12.23 5.02 7.51
N LYS A 200 -12.98 6.00 6.99
CA LYS A 200 -12.61 7.43 7.03
C LYS A 200 -12.24 7.96 8.42
N ASN A 201 -12.92 7.46 9.47
CA ASN A 201 -12.77 7.94 10.84
C ASN A 201 -11.70 7.22 11.66
N ILE A 202 -10.99 6.25 11.08
CA ILE A 202 -9.96 5.47 11.77
C ILE A 202 -8.60 5.78 11.15
N GLY A 203 -7.69 6.37 11.94
CA GLY A 203 -6.30 6.59 11.55
C GLY A 203 -5.51 5.29 11.47
N ARG A 204 -4.60 5.21 10.51
CA ARG A 204 -3.73 4.04 10.29
C ARG A 204 -2.63 3.95 11.33
N ASN A 205 -2.21 2.73 11.63
CA ASN A 205 -1.03 2.47 12.43
C ASN A 205 0.20 2.36 11.52
N PHE A 206 1.02 3.40 11.44
CA PHE A 206 2.22 3.41 10.59
C PHE A 206 3.36 2.53 11.15
N ASP A 207 3.40 2.26 12.46
CA ASP A 207 4.32 1.25 13.03
C ASP A 207 3.97 -0.16 12.52
N GLU A 208 2.67 -0.47 12.37
CA GLU A 208 2.23 -1.74 11.77
C GLU A 208 2.58 -1.80 10.29
N ILE A 209 2.44 -0.70 9.54
CA ILE A 209 2.86 -0.65 8.13
C ILE A 209 4.38 -0.92 8.03
N LEU A 210 5.17 -0.33 8.92
CA LEU A 210 6.61 -0.55 8.99
C LEU A 210 6.94 -2.02 9.34
N ARG A 211 6.23 -2.61 10.32
CA ARG A 211 6.36 -4.02 10.68
C ARG A 211 6.04 -4.95 9.51
N ILE A 212 5.00 -4.64 8.73
CA ILE A 212 4.64 -5.40 7.51
C ILE A 212 5.77 -5.33 6.48
N VAL A 213 6.37 -4.16 6.27
CA VAL A 213 7.54 -4.01 5.38
C VAL A 213 8.68 -4.91 5.85
N ASP A 214 9.00 -4.88 7.14
CA ASP A 214 10.06 -5.73 7.72
C ASP A 214 9.76 -7.22 7.51
N ALA A 215 8.53 -7.65 7.78
CA ALA A 215 8.10 -9.03 7.59
C ALA A 215 8.17 -9.48 6.12
N LEU A 216 7.76 -8.62 5.19
CA LEU A 216 7.82 -8.91 3.75
C LEU A 216 9.25 -8.97 3.23
N GLN A 217 10.12 -8.05 3.67
CA GLN A 217 11.51 -8.00 3.23
C GLN A 217 12.34 -9.17 3.78
N ILE A 218 12.18 -9.52 5.06
CA ILE A 218 12.88 -10.68 5.63
C ILE A 218 12.43 -11.98 4.95
N SER A 219 11.12 -12.14 4.73
CA SER A 219 10.58 -13.29 4.03
C SER A 219 11.12 -13.42 2.61
N ALA A 220 11.16 -12.32 1.86
CA ALA A 220 11.68 -12.30 0.48
C ALA A 220 13.19 -12.57 0.41
N LYS A 221 13.97 -12.04 1.36
CA LYS A 221 15.42 -12.15 1.38
C LYS A 221 15.90 -13.53 1.82
N HIS A 222 15.25 -14.10 2.83
CA HIS A 222 15.73 -15.32 3.50
C HIS A 222 14.87 -16.56 3.27
N MET A 223 13.75 -16.46 2.54
CA MET A 223 12.80 -17.56 2.33
C MET A 223 12.27 -18.13 3.66
N VAL A 224 11.97 -17.28 4.59
CA VAL A 224 11.35 -17.58 5.89
C VAL A 224 9.95 -17.04 5.96
N SER A 225 9.15 -17.50 6.93
CA SER A 225 7.84 -16.93 7.26
C SER A 225 7.87 -16.29 8.63
N THR A 226 7.13 -15.21 8.81
CA THR A 226 6.96 -14.58 10.11
C THR A 226 5.72 -15.15 10.80
N PRO A 227 5.81 -15.59 12.07
CA PRO A 227 4.65 -16.08 12.80
C PRO A 227 3.65 -14.95 13.13
N ALA A 228 2.48 -15.34 13.62
CA ALA A 228 1.48 -14.38 14.10
C ALA A 228 2.09 -13.46 15.16
N ASN A 229 1.77 -12.16 15.09
CA ASN A 229 2.26 -11.12 16.01
C ASN A 229 3.78 -10.91 16.01
N TRP A 230 4.49 -11.45 15.04
CA TRP A 230 5.93 -11.28 14.90
C TRP A 230 6.33 -9.81 14.91
N GLN A 231 7.41 -9.53 15.61
CA GLN A 231 8.09 -8.23 15.62
C GLN A 231 9.56 -8.41 15.17
N PRO A 232 10.19 -7.40 14.59
CA PRO A 232 11.63 -7.46 14.29
C PRO A 232 12.43 -7.88 15.53
N GLY A 233 13.21 -8.94 15.40
CA GLY A 233 13.98 -9.58 16.50
C GLY A 233 13.36 -10.86 17.05
N ASP A 234 12.12 -11.20 16.69
CA ASP A 234 11.50 -12.47 17.04
C ASP A 234 11.93 -13.59 16.10
N ASP A 235 11.82 -14.84 16.57
CA ASP A 235 12.09 -16.01 15.77
C ASP A 235 11.21 -16.07 14.52
N VAL A 236 11.75 -16.68 13.46
CA VAL A 236 11.06 -16.89 12.19
C VAL A 236 10.86 -18.37 11.90
N ILE A 237 9.90 -18.67 11.03
CA ILE A 237 9.54 -20.04 10.64
C ILE A 237 10.27 -20.38 9.35
N VAL A 238 10.98 -21.53 9.35
CA VAL A 238 11.64 -22.09 8.15
C VAL A 238 10.62 -22.83 7.30
N SER A 239 10.70 -22.66 5.97
CA SER A 239 9.87 -23.43 5.03
C SER A 239 10.13 -24.93 5.17
N ASN A 240 9.07 -25.73 5.08
CA ASN A 240 9.17 -27.17 5.08
C ASN A 240 9.84 -27.74 3.82
N ASP A 241 9.98 -26.95 2.77
CA ASP A 241 10.70 -27.32 1.55
C ASP A 241 12.23 -27.35 1.74
N ILE A 242 12.73 -26.85 2.88
CA ILE A 242 14.15 -26.84 3.20
C ILE A 242 14.47 -28.07 4.04
N PRO A 243 15.33 -28.99 3.53
CA PRO A 243 15.79 -30.15 4.30
C PRO A 243 16.45 -29.73 5.62
N LEU A 244 16.29 -30.56 6.65
CA LEU A 244 16.78 -30.24 7.98
C LEU A 244 18.31 -30.06 8.01
N GLU A 245 19.02 -30.88 7.27
CA GLU A 245 20.47 -30.82 7.11
C GLU A 245 20.97 -29.52 6.51
N ASP A 246 20.14 -28.85 5.67
CA ASP A 246 20.52 -27.62 5.00
C ASP A 246 20.21 -26.36 5.83
N ILE A 247 19.39 -26.48 6.89
CA ILE A 247 18.95 -25.32 7.70
C ILE A 247 20.15 -24.65 8.38
N HIS A 248 21.06 -25.43 8.95
CA HIS A 248 22.21 -24.91 9.69
C HIS A 248 23.13 -24.10 8.78
N ASP A 249 23.42 -24.63 7.60
CA ASP A 249 24.32 -23.99 6.65
C ASP A 249 23.68 -22.77 5.99
N LYS A 250 22.38 -22.88 5.65
CA LYS A 250 21.64 -21.82 4.97
C LYS A 250 21.43 -20.57 5.83
N TYR A 251 21.21 -20.73 7.13
CA TYR A 251 20.85 -19.64 8.03
C TYR A 251 21.92 -19.30 9.07
N ASP A 252 23.10 -19.93 8.99
CA ASP A 252 24.18 -19.77 9.98
C ASP A 252 23.64 -19.86 11.44
N THR A 253 22.71 -20.79 11.66
CA THR A 253 22.06 -20.97 12.95
C THR A 253 22.52 -22.24 13.63
N LYS A 254 22.84 -22.16 14.94
CA LYS A 254 23.20 -23.29 15.77
C LYS A 254 21.98 -23.93 16.44
N LYS A 255 20.84 -23.28 16.35
CA LYS A 255 19.65 -23.67 17.07
C LYS A 255 18.42 -23.65 16.16
N VAL A 256 17.83 -24.83 16.00
CA VAL A 256 16.51 -25.00 15.39
C VAL A 256 15.57 -25.46 16.49
N ASN A 257 14.52 -24.71 16.74
CA ASN A 257 13.49 -25.08 17.70
C ASN A 257 12.37 -25.82 16.95
N PHE A 258 12.14 -27.05 17.29
CA PHE A 258 11.03 -27.84 16.74
C PHE A 258 9.86 -27.78 17.72
N PHE A 259 8.68 -27.43 17.22
CA PHE A 259 7.43 -27.63 17.94
C PHE A 259 6.73 -28.90 17.40
N GLU A 260 6.72 -29.05 16.07
CA GLU A 260 6.26 -30.21 15.32
C GLU A 260 7.13 -30.33 14.04
N ASP A 261 7.05 -31.45 13.33
CA ASP A 261 7.82 -31.69 12.13
C ASP A 261 7.62 -30.61 11.03
N TYR A 262 6.43 -30.04 11.00
CA TYR A 262 6.06 -28.97 10.06
C TYR A 262 6.29 -27.56 10.62
N LEU A 263 6.68 -27.40 11.88
CA LEU A 263 6.81 -26.09 12.55
C LEU A 263 8.20 -25.96 13.19
N LYS A 264 9.10 -25.39 12.41
CA LYS A 264 10.51 -25.20 12.76
C LYS A 264 10.80 -23.72 12.88
N PHE A 265 11.35 -23.29 14.01
CA PHE A 265 11.76 -21.93 14.27
C PHE A 265 13.27 -21.81 14.30
N ILE A 266 13.77 -20.69 13.80
CA ILE A 266 15.17 -20.25 13.92
C ILE A 266 15.20 -18.84 14.44
N ASP A 267 16.33 -18.45 15.04
CA ASP A 267 16.61 -17.04 15.32
C ASP A 267 16.49 -16.23 14.02
N GLN A 268 15.97 -15.01 14.11
CA GLN A 268 15.85 -14.14 12.95
C GLN A 268 17.20 -13.94 12.27
N PRO A 269 17.34 -14.23 10.95
CA PRO A 269 18.55 -13.90 10.22
C PRO A 269 18.75 -12.38 10.14
N GLU A 270 20.00 -11.92 10.05
CA GLU A 270 20.29 -10.52 9.83
C GLU A 270 19.73 -10.03 8.50
N PHE A 271 18.78 -9.10 8.55
CA PHE A 271 18.16 -8.61 7.33
C PHE A 271 18.33 -7.13 7.09
N PHE A 272 18.68 -6.37 8.14
CA PHE A 272 18.83 -4.94 8.06
C PHE A 272 19.88 -4.42 9.05
N GLU A 273 20.93 -3.76 8.52
CA GLU A 273 21.93 -3.05 9.31
C GLU A 273 21.30 -1.80 9.96
N GLY A 274 21.17 -1.78 11.28
CA GLY A 274 20.69 -0.61 12.03
C GLY A 274 19.25 -0.65 12.53
N SER A 275 18.53 -1.79 12.47
CA SER A 275 17.19 -1.90 13.08
C SER A 275 17.28 -2.03 14.60
N GLU A 276 17.63 -0.92 15.30
CA GLU A 276 17.71 -0.90 16.77
C GLU A 276 16.35 -1.00 17.46
N ARG A 277 15.24 -0.78 16.77
CA ARG A 277 13.90 -0.92 17.34
C ARG A 277 13.60 -2.32 17.85
N GLY A 278 14.14 -3.37 17.21
CA GLY A 278 13.98 -4.75 17.67
C GLY A 278 14.79 -5.12 18.93
N LYS A 279 15.92 -4.42 19.17
CA LYS A 279 16.80 -4.73 20.31
C LYS A 279 16.24 -4.25 21.64
N ASN A 280 15.39 -3.25 21.69
CA ASN A 280 14.89 -2.60 22.90
C ASN A 280 13.47 -3.03 23.31
N ARG A 281 12.71 -3.72 22.48
CA ARG A 281 11.47 -4.38 22.92
C ARG A 281 11.83 -5.75 23.48
N ALA A 282 11.80 -5.81 24.80
CA ALA A 282 12.10 -7.00 25.57
C ALA A 282 11.46 -8.25 24.95
N LYS A 283 12.30 -9.21 24.62
CA LYS A 283 12.10 -10.63 24.44
C LYS A 283 10.78 -11.11 25.06
N GLY A 284 9.70 -10.93 24.34
CA GLY A 284 8.44 -11.62 24.59
C GLY A 284 8.62 -13.08 24.16
N LYS A 285 9.26 -13.85 25.00
CA LYS A 285 9.33 -15.30 24.82
C LYS A 285 7.91 -15.83 24.86
N PHE A 286 7.53 -16.55 23.82
CA PHE A 286 6.46 -17.53 23.95
C PHE A 286 6.84 -18.45 25.13
N LYS A 287 6.08 -18.32 26.23
CA LYS A 287 6.09 -19.28 27.33
C LYS A 287 4.92 -20.23 27.16
#